data_a8c1577bdf894c49feb96c675b595e49
#
_entry.id   a8c1577bdf894c49feb96c675b595e49
#
_cell.length_a   1.000
_cell.length_b   1.000
_cell.length_c   1.000
_cell.angle_alpha   90.00
_cell.angle_beta   90.00
_cell.angle_gamma   90.00
#
_symmetry.space_group_name_H-M   'P 1'
#
loop_
_entity.id
_entity.type
_entity.pdbx_description
1 polymer ?
#
loop_
_entity_poly.entity_id
_entity_poly.type
_entity_poly.pdbx_seq_one_letter_code
_entity_poly.pdbx_strand_id
1 'polypeptide(L)'
;MRLLRKLALGASVLALALSACSTGGGGATVKIGSDGFDEARVVAEVYAQALEAAGFTVDRAGIGAGARAVTKAALESGEINLKPEYIGSGLVAGYGGEATSNGDTNRQRLQEKLTPLNITVLNYTPGQDTNAFVVTQATADQYGTKLSDYTDVQNELKWGLATDCPTNPVCAQALKDAYGLEPTDVTLLAACDTPMAEALKNGTIDVAELCSTQPDIIVNDWVVLEDDAKTQPADHIAPLVRNDLLGAVDRTKFEKTLNDVSALIDTETLAELYHAVNVDKKDLAVVARDWLSEVGLVTSTPS
;
A
#
# COMPACT_ATOMS: atom_id res chain seq x y z
N MET A 1 -2.07 -91.50 14.18
CA MET A 1 -0.72 -91.91 13.75
C MET A 1 0.10 -90.65 13.34
N ARG A 2 1.21 -90.51 14.06
CA ARG A 2 2.51 -89.85 13.68
C ARG A 2 2.44 -88.42 13.10
N LEU A 3 2.83 -87.44 13.90
CA LEU A 3 4.17 -86.94 14.13
C LEU A 3 4.89 -86.53 12.84
N LEU A 4 5.21 -85.20 12.68
CA LEU A 4 6.59 -84.76 12.71
C LEU A 4 6.70 -83.20 12.70
N ARG A 5 7.41 -82.74 13.68
CA ARG A 5 8.00 -81.45 13.85
C ARG A 5 8.96 -81.10 12.73
N LYS A 6 9.04 -79.83 12.30
CA LYS A 6 10.30 -79.23 11.99
C LYS A 6 10.27 -77.72 12.33
N LEU A 7 11.14 -77.33 13.23
CA LEU A 7 11.62 -76.02 13.48
C LEU A 7 12.34 -75.47 12.22
N ALA A 8 12.16 -74.20 11.92
CA ALA A 8 13.15 -73.46 11.17
C ALA A 8 13.21 -72.05 11.71
N LEU A 9 14.41 -71.73 12.16
CA LEU A 9 14.92 -70.46 12.71
C LEU A 9 14.59 -69.23 11.86
N GLY A 10 14.34 -68.16 12.52
CA GLY A 10 14.77 -66.81 12.58
C GLY A 10 15.47 -66.19 11.37
N ALA A 11 14.90 -65.07 10.95
CA ALA A 11 15.65 -63.92 10.43
C ALA A 11 14.83 -62.68 10.76
N SER A 12 15.18 -62.05 11.89
CA SER A 12 14.74 -60.68 12.20
C SER A 12 15.46 -59.72 11.26
N VAL A 13 14.78 -59.28 10.23
CA VAL A 13 15.23 -58.16 9.45
C VAL A 13 14.85 -56.90 10.21
N LEU A 14 15.83 -56.33 10.91
CA LEU A 14 15.77 -55.04 11.54
C LEU A 14 15.78 -53.98 10.39
N ALA A 15 14.59 -53.57 9.94
CA ALA A 15 14.45 -52.43 9.04
C ALA A 15 14.82 -51.15 9.82
N LEU A 16 16.08 -50.74 9.68
CA LEU A 16 16.46 -49.35 10.01
C LEU A 16 15.67 -48.42 9.09
N ALA A 17 14.58 -47.87 9.63
CA ALA A 17 13.96 -46.67 9.06
C ALA A 17 14.98 -45.54 9.19
N LEU A 18 15.74 -45.32 8.14
CA LEU A 18 16.44 -44.06 7.91
C LEU A 18 15.37 -42.97 7.79
N SER A 19 15.03 -42.36 8.91
CA SER A 19 14.37 -41.08 8.93
C SER A 19 15.32 -40.11 8.25
N ALA A 20 15.18 -39.96 6.94
CA ALA A 20 15.72 -38.80 6.25
C ALA A 20 15.06 -37.58 6.88
N CYS A 21 15.77 -36.95 7.84
CA CYS A 21 15.50 -35.55 8.16
C CYS A 21 15.72 -34.78 6.86
N SER A 22 14.66 -34.57 6.09
CA SER A 22 14.65 -33.53 5.10
C SER A 22 14.77 -32.22 5.92
N THR A 23 15.97 -31.65 5.95
CA THR A 23 16.18 -30.26 6.29
C THR A 23 15.61 -29.41 5.15
N GLY A 24 14.33 -29.58 4.85
CA GLY A 24 13.53 -28.60 4.15
C GLY A 24 13.11 -27.58 5.18
N GLY A 25 13.61 -26.37 5.08
CA GLY A 25 13.24 -25.26 5.93
C GLY A 25 11.73 -25.00 5.83
N GLY A 26 10.96 -25.67 6.67
CA GLY A 26 9.53 -25.42 6.86
C GLY A 26 9.33 -24.18 7.72
N GLY A 27 9.74 -23.02 7.21
CA GLY A 27 9.34 -21.74 7.79
C GLY A 27 7.83 -21.54 7.63
N ALA A 28 7.23 -20.73 8.52
CA ALA A 28 5.83 -20.39 8.41
C ALA A 28 5.55 -19.72 7.06
N THR A 29 4.36 -20.00 6.49
CA THR A 29 3.92 -19.36 5.26
C THR A 29 3.49 -17.92 5.52
N VAL A 30 4.05 -16.99 4.77
CA VAL A 30 3.60 -15.59 4.73
C VAL A 30 2.32 -15.54 3.90
N LYS A 31 1.19 -15.26 4.55
CA LYS A 31 -0.10 -15.07 3.89
C LYS A 31 -0.33 -13.59 3.72
N ILE A 32 0.00 -13.07 2.54
CA ILE A 32 -0.15 -11.64 2.25
C ILE A 32 -1.53 -11.33 1.70
N GLY A 33 -2.11 -10.22 2.16
CA GLY A 33 -3.35 -9.66 1.64
C GLY A 33 -3.26 -8.17 1.38
N SER A 34 -4.19 -7.66 0.60
CA SER A 34 -4.33 -6.23 0.33
C SER A 34 -5.78 -5.84 0.07
N ASP A 35 -6.04 -4.53 0.14
CA ASP A 35 -7.27 -3.96 -0.35
C ASP A 35 -7.42 -4.17 -1.88
N GLY A 36 -8.64 -4.00 -2.41
CA GLY A 36 -8.99 -4.45 -3.77
C GLY A 36 -8.59 -3.50 -4.91
N PHE A 37 -8.10 -2.29 -4.63
CA PHE A 37 -7.68 -1.36 -5.67
C PHE A 37 -6.24 -1.61 -6.14
N ASP A 38 -5.93 -1.22 -7.36
CA ASP A 38 -4.74 -1.68 -8.07
C ASP A 38 -3.42 -1.26 -7.41
N GLU A 39 -3.32 -0.06 -6.82
CA GLU A 39 -2.13 0.37 -6.10
C GLU A 39 -1.83 -0.54 -4.88
N ALA A 40 -2.84 -0.80 -4.04
CA ALA A 40 -2.66 -1.70 -2.89
C ALA A 40 -2.27 -3.12 -3.32
N ARG A 41 -2.81 -3.58 -4.46
CA ARG A 41 -2.50 -4.90 -5.02
C ARG A 41 -1.07 -4.98 -5.53
N VAL A 42 -0.59 -3.97 -6.26
CA VAL A 42 0.79 -3.98 -6.80
C VAL A 42 1.82 -3.87 -5.70
N VAL A 43 1.59 -3.05 -4.67
CA VAL A 43 2.49 -2.96 -3.51
C VAL A 43 2.54 -4.28 -2.74
N ALA A 44 1.41 -4.96 -2.56
CA ALA A 44 1.40 -6.30 -1.93
C ALA A 44 2.18 -7.32 -2.76
N GLU A 45 2.05 -7.30 -4.09
CA GLU A 45 2.80 -8.19 -4.96
C GLU A 45 4.31 -7.91 -4.94
N VAL A 46 4.71 -6.64 -4.87
CA VAL A 46 6.11 -6.23 -4.69
C VAL A 46 6.68 -6.83 -3.40
N TYR A 47 6.00 -6.68 -2.27
CA TYR A 47 6.44 -7.30 -1.01
C TYR A 47 6.47 -8.83 -1.09
N ALA A 48 5.49 -9.44 -1.76
CA ALA A 48 5.43 -10.89 -1.92
C ALA A 48 6.65 -11.43 -2.67
N GLN A 49 6.99 -10.82 -3.81
CA GLN A 49 8.13 -11.26 -4.62
C GLN A 49 9.48 -10.99 -3.95
N ALA A 50 9.63 -9.88 -3.25
CA ALA A 50 10.83 -9.59 -2.48
C ALA A 50 11.05 -10.64 -1.37
N LEU A 51 9.98 -11.04 -0.67
CA LEU A 51 10.04 -12.09 0.35
C LEU A 51 10.38 -13.45 -0.26
N GLU A 52 9.83 -13.81 -1.42
CA GLU A 52 10.19 -15.04 -2.13
C GLU A 52 11.65 -15.05 -2.55
N ALA A 53 12.14 -13.95 -3.11
CA ALA A 53 13.56 -13.80 -3.46
C ALA A 53 14.46 -13.93 -2.22
N ALA A 54 13.98 -13.51 -1.06
CA ALA A 54 14.65 -13.73 0.22
C ALA A 54 14.45 -15.17 0.77
N GLY A 55 13.74 -16.07 0.09
CA GLY A 55 13.58 -17.47 0.46
C GLY A 55 12.44 -17.77 1.41
N PHE A 56 11.48 -16.85 1.59
CA PHE A 56 10.25 -17.11 2.33
C PHE A 56 9.21 -17.78 1.42
N THR A 57 8.35 -18.60 2.02
CA THR A 57 7.17 -19.15 1.31
C THR A 57 6.02 -18.15 1.44
N VAL A 58 5.44 -17.73 0.32
CA VAL A 58 4.38 -16.71 0.28
C VAL A 58 3.10 -17.27 -0.33
N ASP A 59 1.98 -17.01 0.33
CA ASP A 59 0.61 -17.25 -0.17
C ASP A 59 -0.04 -15.90 -0.47
N ARG A 60 -0.48 -15.70 -1.71
CA ARG A 60 -1.05 -14.46 -2.24
C ARG A 60 -2.57 -14.44 -2.31
N ALA A 61 -3.24 -15.49 -1.81
CA ALA A 61 -4.70 -15.63 -1.96
C ALA A 61 -5.50 -14.43 -1.37
N GLY A 62 -4.88 -13.67 -0.45
CA GLY A 62 -5.47 -12.47 0.16
C GLY A 62 -5.24 -11.17 -0.62
N ILE A 63 -4.44 -11.16 -1.70
CA ILE A 63 -4.21 -9.94 -2.49
C ILE A 63 -5.48 -9.53 -3.23
N GLY A 64 -5.93 -8.29 -2.99
CA GLY A 64 -7.15 -7.79 -3.61
C GLY A 64 -8.45 -8.38 -3.04
N ALA A 65 -8.43 -8.86 -1.79
CA ALA A 65 -9.57 -9.57 -1.19
C ALA A 65 -10.82 -8.71 -0.96
N GLY A 66 -10.72 -7.39 -1.06
CA GLY A 66 -11.87 -6.50 -0.96
C GLY A 66 -11.59 -5.16 -0.29
N ALA A 67 -12.62 -4.56 0.29
CA ALA A 67 -12.49 -3.30 1.00
C ALA A 67 -11.69 -3.46 2.31
N ARG A 68 -11.13 -2.35 2.84
CA ARG A 68 -10.34 -2.33 4.09
C ARG A 68 -11.00 -3.08 5.25
N ALA A 69 -12.31 -3.00 5.40
CA ALA A 69 -13.01 -3.72 6.47
C ALA A 69 -12.84 -5.27 6.38
N VAL A 70 -12.80 -5.80 5.16
CA VAL A 70 -12.60 -7.24 4.90
C VAL A 70 -11.15 -7.64 5.20
N THR A 71 -10.19 -6.91 4.66
CA THR A 71 -8.76 -7.22 4.81
C THR A 71 -8.25 -6.97 6.23
N LYS A 72 -8.82 -5.97 6.93
CA LYS A 72 -8.62 -5.75 8.36
C LYS A 72 -9.08 -6.95 9.18
N ALA A 73 -10.30 -7.44 8.95
CA ALA A 73 -10.83 -8.62 9.65
C ALA A 73 -9.98 -9.88 9.38
N ALA A 74 -9.51 -10.06 8.14
CA ALA A 74 -8.63 -11.14 7.75
C ALA A 74 -7.26 -11.08 8.46
N LEU A 75 -6.69 -9.88 8.62
CA LEU A 75 -5.43 -9.67 9.34
C LEU A 75 -5.61 -9.93 10.86
N GLU A 76 -6.69 -9.43 11.45
CA GLU A 76 -6.98 -9.62 12.88
C GLU A 76 -7.24 -11.09 13.23
N SER A 77 -7.95 -11.82 12.37
CA SER A 77 -8.22 -13.25 12.56
C SER A 77 -7.03 -14.17 12.27
N GLY A 78 -6.02 -13.70 11.53
CA GLY A 78 -4.88 -14.51 11.06
C GLY A 78 -5.16 -15.30 9.79
N GLU A 79 -6.24 -15.02 9.07
CA GLU A 79 -6.47 -15.52 7.72
C GLU A 79 -5.36 -15.02 6.78
N ILE A 80 -4.96 -13.75 6.91
CA ILE A 80 -3.70 -13.21 6.40
C ILE A 80 -2.81 -12.81 7.58
N ASN A 81 -1.49 -12.71 7.38
CA ASN A 81 -0.54 -12.37 8.45
C ASN A 81 0.43 -11.24 8.06
N LEU A 82 0.29 -10.71 6.84
CA LEU A 82 0.96 -9.53 6.32
C LEU A 82 -0.02 -8.73 5.46
N LYS A 83 -0.07 -7.41 5.67
CA LYS A 83 -0.85 -6.47 4.85
C LYS A 83 -0.12 -5.15 4.72
N PRO A 84 0.16 -4.63 3.50
CA PRO A 84 0.47 -3.21 3.33
C PRO A 84 -0.77 -2.37 3.68
N GLU A 85 -0.57 -1.34 4.51
CA GLU A 85 -1.66 -0.47 4.95
C GLU A 85 -1.20 0.99 4.93
N TYR A 86 -2.10 1.88 4.56
CA TYR A 86 -1.92 3.32 4.61
C TYR A 86 -2.06 3.79 6.06
N ILE A 87 -0.98 4.35 6.64
CA ILE A 87 -0.91 4.60 8.09
C ILE A 87 -1.86 5.68 8.58
N GLY A 88 -2.22 6.65 7.75
CA GLY A 88 -3.18 7.71 8.08
C GLY A 88 -4.62 7.23 7.96
N SER A 89 -5.03 6.82 6.77
CA SER A 89 -6.40 6.34 6.52
C SER A 89 -6.71 5.04 7.25
N GLY A 90 -5.72 4.14 7.39
CA GLY A 90 -5.85 2.94 8.22
C GLY A 90 -6.08 3.27 9.69
N LEU A 91 -5.33 4.24 10.23
CA LEU A 91 -5.51 4.70 11.61
C LEU A 91 -6.92 5.26 11.84
N VAL A 92 -7.41 6.11 10.94
CA VAL A 92 -8.73 6.76 11.07
C VAL A 92 -9.86 5.77 10.77
N ALA A 93 -9.92 5.27 9.54
CA ALA A 93 -11.03 4.45 9.06
C ALA A 93 -10.97 3.00 9.56
N GLY A 94 -9.76 2.46 9.78
CA GLY A 94 -9.57 1.10 10.26
C GLY A 94 -9.70 0.98 11.77
N TYR A 95 -9.11 1.90 12.54
CA TYR A 95 -8.90 1.73 13.98
C TYR A 95 -9.41 2.89 14.85
N GLY A 96 -10.16 3.82 14.28
CA GLY A 96 -10.85 4.90 15.02
C GLY A 96 -9.89 5.85 15.75
N GLY A 97 -8.75 6.13 15.14
CA GLY A 97 -7.77 7.10 15.63
C GLY A 97 -7.86 8.44 14.91
N GLU A 98 -6.90 9.32 15.19
CA GLU A 98 -6.76 10.63 14.54
C GLU A 98 -5.41 10.71 13.85
N ALA A 99 -5.42 10.98 12.54
CA ALA A 99 -4.22 11.18 11.76
C ALA A 99 -3.78 12.64 11.73
N THR A 100 -2.50 12.87 11.48
CA THR A 100 -1.85 14.17 11.37
C THR A 100 -1.00 14.21 10.10
N SER A 101 -0.46 15.36 9.75
CA SER A 101 0.50 15.50 8.65
C SER A 101 1.90 14.93 8.95
N ASN A 102 2.10 14.30 10.11
CA ASN A 102 3.38 13.69 10.50
C ASN A 102 3.27 12.16 10.48
N GLY A 103 4.01 11.52 9.56
CA GLY A 103 4.01 10.08 9.36
C GLY A 103 4.47 9.28 10.58
N ASP A 104 5.50 9.76 11.31
CA ASP A 104 5.97 9.07 12.52
C ASP A 104 4.91 9.06 13.63
N THR A 105 4.18 10.17 13.79
CA THR A 105 3.07 10.26 14.73
C THR A 105 1.93 9.30 14.35
N ASN A 106 1.57 9.25 13.05
CA ASN A 106 0.52 8.35 12.57
C ASN A 106 0.94 6.89 12.75
N ARG A 107 2.17 6.54 12.39
CA ARG A 107 2.71 5.19 12.59
C ARG A 107 2.71 4.78 14.06
N GLN A 108 3.14 5.68 14.96
CA GLN A 108 3.13 5.41 16.40
C GLN A 108 1.70 5.18 16.93
N ARG A 109 0.76 6.05 16.59
CA ARG A 109 -0.66 5.93 16.99
C ARG A 109 -1.29 4.66 16.43
N LEU A 110 -0.97 4.30 15.18
CA LEU A 110 -1.44 3.05 14.58
C LEU A 110 -0.84 1.84 15.32
N GLN A 111 0.45 1.86 15.66
CA GLN A 111 1.08 0.80 16.46
C GLN A 111 0.41 0.65 17.84
N GLU A 112 0.07 1.74 18.51
CA GLU A 112 -0.64 1.72 19.80
C GLU A 112 -2.00 1.01 19.67
N LYS A 113 -2.75 1.26 18.59
CA LYS A 113 -4.02 0.58 18.29
C LYS A 113 -3.84 -0.90 17.97
N LEU A 114 -2.74 -1.27 17.32
CA LEU A 114 -2.50 -2.63 16.82
C LEU A 114 -1.79 -3.54 17.84
N THR A 115 -1.12 -2.98 18.84
CA THR A 115 -0.43 -3.74 19.89
C THR A 115 -1.35 -4.74 20.62
N PRO A 116 -2.59 -4.37 21.04
CA PRO A 116 -3.51 -5.33 21.65
C PRO A 116 -3.98 -6.44 20.72
N LEU A 117 -3.87 -6.23 19.40
CA LEU A 117 -4.25 -7.19 18.36
C LEU A 117 -3.07 -8.09 17.94
N ASN A 118 -1.93 -7.98 18.61
CA ASN A 118 -0.73 -8.75 18.31
C ASN A 118 -0.16 -8.50 16.89
N ILE A 119 -0.23 -7.24 16.43
CA ILE A 119 0.23 -6.79 15.11
C ILE A 119 1.32 -5.71 15.29
N THR A 120 2.37 -5.80 14.49
CA THR A 120 3.47 -4.82 14.41
C THR A 120 3.38 -4.01 13.13
N VAL A 121 3.60 -2.70 13.23
CA VAL A 121 3.76 -1.78 12.10
C VAL A 121 5.23 -1.63 11.79
N LEU A 122 5.70 -2.10 10.63
CA LEU A 122 7.08 -1.94 10.19
C LEU A 122 7.37 -0.51 9.70
N ASN A 123 8.55 -0.29 9.11
CA ASN A 123 8.88 1.01 8.55
C ASN A 123 7.98 1.31 7.33
N TYR A 124 7.52 2.55 7.25
CA TYR A 124 6.70 3.00 6.14
C TYR A 124 7.55 3.49 4.96
N THR A 125 6.91 3.61 3.80
CA THR A 125 7.48 4.14 2.56
C THR A 125 7.73 5.65 2.66
N PRO A 126 8.77 6.22 2.03
CA PRO A 126 8.87 7.68 1.85
C PRO A 126 7.69 8.22 1.03
N GLY A 127 7.20 7.45 0.06
CA GLY A 127 6.02 7.77 -0.72
C GLY A 127 4.73 7.66 0.10
N GLN A 128 3.72 8.40 -0.32
CA GLN A 128 2.40 8.43 0.29
C GLN A 128 1.33 8.65 -0.78
N ASP A 129 0.11 8.23 -0.48
CA ASP A 129 -1.08 8.56 -1.24
C ASP A 129 -2.04 9.39 -0.39
N THR A 130 -2.13 10.68 -0.72
CA THR A 130 -2.98 11.65 0.00
C THR A 130 -3.90 12.36 -0.96
N ASN A 131 -4.93 13.03 -0.44
CA ASN A 131 -5.62 14.02 -1.25
C ASN A 131 -4.62 15.09 -1.70
N ALA A 132 -4.68 15.44 -2.98
CA ALA A 132 -3.82 16.41 -3.63
C ALA A 132 -4.66 17.38 -4.47
N PHE A 133 -4.27 18.64 -4.46
CA PHE A 133 -4.86 19.64 -5.35
C PHE A 133 -3.97 19.76 -6.58
N VAL A 134 -4.55 19.53 -7.74
CA VAL A 134 -3.82 19.34 -9.01
C VAL A 134 -4.31 20.34 -10.04
N VAL A 135 -3.36 20.89 -10.78
CA VAL A 135 -3.63 21.85 -11.87
C VAL A 135 -2.86 21.44 -13.14
N THR A 136 -3.24 22.02 -14.28
CA THR A 136 -2.43 21.90 -15.49
C THR A 136 -1.12 22.65 -15.36
N GLN A 137 -0.09 22.28 -16.14
CA GLN A 137 1.19 23.02 -16.18
C GLN A 137 0.96 24.50 -16.53
N ALA A 138 0.05 24.82 -17.46
CA ALA A 138 -0.27 26.20 -17.84
C ALA A 138 -0.86 26.99 -16.66
N THR A 139 -1.70 26.39 -15.85
CA THR A 139 -2.27 27.02 -14.64
C THR A 139 -1.17 27.25 -13.58
N ALA A 140 -0.28 26.28 -13.38
CA ALA A 140 0.85 26.39 -12.46
C ALA A 140 1.85 27.47 -12.91
N ASP A 141 2.14 27.57 -14.21
CA ASP A 141 3.02 28.60 -14.77
C ASP A 141 2.46 30.01 -14.56
N GLN A 142 1.14 30.15 -14.53
CA GLN A 142 0.45 31.43 -14.36
C GLN A 142 0.33 31.84 -12.89
N TYR A 143 0.01 30.91 -11.99
CA TYR A 143 -0.39 31.24 -10.62
C TYR A 143 0.56 30.71 -9.54
N GLY A 144 1.41 29.72 -9.84
CA GLY A 144 2.33 29.12 -8.90
C GLY A 144 2.08 27.63 -8.63
N THR A 145 2.90 27.06 -7.74
CA THR A 145 2.90 25.60 -7.47
C THR A 145 2.54 25.25 -6.04
N LYS A 146 2.09 26.23 -5.24
CA LYS A 146 1.68 26.04 -3.85
C LYS A 146 0.21 26.34 -3.66
N LEU A 147 -0.45 25.68 -2.74
CA LEU A 147 -1.84 26.01 -2.40
C LEU A 147 -2.01 27.44 -1.94
N SER A 148 -1.04 28.00 -1.19
CA SER A 148 -1.05 29.39 -0.76
C SER A 148 -1.04 30.41 -1.91
N ASP A 149 -0.51 30.05 -3.09
CA ASP A 149 -0.46 30.94 -4.26
C ASP A 149 -1.86 31.20 -4.86
N TYR A 150 -2.84 30.33 -4.53
CA TYR A 150 -4.19 30.38 -5.08
C TYR A 150 -5.18 31.20 -4.26
N THR A 151 -4.78 31.70 -3.09
CA THR A 151 -5.64 32.46 -2.16
C THR A 151 -6.29 33.68 -2.83
N ASP A 152 -5.51 34.49 -3.53
CA ASP A 152 -6.00 35.75 -4.12
C ASP A 152 -6.77 35.54 -5.43
N VAL A 153 -6.57 34.39 -6.09
CA VAL A 153 -7.15 34.07 -7.42
C VAL A 153 -8.24 33.01 -7.37
N GLN A 154 -8.56 32.50 -6.20
CA GLN A 154 -9.48 31.37 -6.00
C GLN A 154 -10.84 31.52 -6.68
N ASN A 155 -11.37 32.75 -6.77
CA ASN A 155 -12.66 33.04 -7.38
C ASN A 155 -12.58 33.36 -8.90
N GLU A 156 -11.39 33.34 -9.46
CA GLU A 156 -11.16 33.40 -10.91
C GLU A 156 -11.10 32.01 -11.53
N LEU A 157 -10.96 30.98 -10.68
CA LEU A 157 -10.76 29.56 -11.03
C LEU A 157 -11.98 28.73 -10.66
N LYS A 158 -12.18 27.66 -11.43
CA LYS A 158 -13.20 26.64 -11.21
C LYS A 158 -12.56 25.47 -10.46
N TRP A 159 -13.13 25.10 -9.34
CA TRP A 159 -12.60 24.04 -8.49
C TRP A 159 -13.43 22.77 -8.60
N GLY A 160 -12.78 21.64 -8.83
CA GLY A 160 -13.34 20.30 -8.66
C GLY A 160 -12.95 19.77 -7.30
N LEU A 161 -13.92 19.59 -6.41
CA LEU A 161 -13.69 19.09 -5.04
C LEU A 161 -14.49 17.81 -4.80
N ALA A 162 -14.05 17.01 -3.83
CA ALA A 162 -14.76 15.81 -3.42
C ALA A 162 -16.20 16.08 -3.00
N THR A 163 -17.09 15.13 -3.25
CA THR A 163 -18.51 15.26 -2.88
C THR A 163 -18.72 15.42 -1.38
N ASP A 164 -17.82 14.93 -0.55
CA ASP A 164 -17.82 15.05 0.91
C ASP A 164 -17.02 16.28 1.40
N CYS A 165 -16.27 16.94 0.53
CA CYS A 165 -15.41 18.08 0.88
C CYS A 165 -16.09 19.15 1.74
N PRO A 166 -17.36 19.56 1.49
CA PRO A 166 -18.04 20.57 2.32
C PRO A 166 -18.15 20.20 3.80
N THR A 167 -18.11 18.92 4.15
CA THR A 167 -18.20 18.41 5.52
C THR A 167 -16.95 17.69 6.00
N ASN A 168 -15.97 17.53 5.12
CA ASN A 168 -14.71 16.87 5.41
C ASN A 168 -13.72 17.85 6.06
N PRO A 169 -13.28 17.61 7.31
CA PRO A 169 -12.40 18.54 8.03
C PRO A 169 -11.01 18.71 7.36
N VAL A 170 -10.57 17.76 6.55
CA VAL A 170 -9.30 17.85 5.83
C VAL A 170 -9.45 18.37 4.40
N CYS A 171 -10.65 18.82 3.99
CA CYS A 171 -10.90 19.49 2.72
C CYS A 171 -11.38 20.93 2.96
N ALA A 172 -12.67 21.26 2.85
CA ALA A 172 -13.14 22.65 2.89
C ALA A 172 -12.73 23.41 4.17
N GLN A 173 -12.80 22.76 5.32
CA GLN A 173 -12.39 23.39 6.58
C GLN A 173 -10.89 23.65 6.63
N ALA A 174 -10.07 22.69 6.17
CA ALA A 174 -8.61 22.84 6.14
C ALA A 174 -8.16 23.91 5.14
N LEU A 175 -8.78 23.93 3.95
CA LEU A 175 -8.54 24.96 2.94
C LEU A 175 -8.83 26.36 3.48
N LYS A 176 -9.97 26.51 4.16
CA LYS A 176 -10.37 27.78 4.77
C LYS A 176 -9.43 28.21 5.90
N ASP A 177 -9.19 27.32 6.87
CA ASP A 177 -8.47 27.69 8.11
C ASP A 177 -6.99 27.95 7.86
N ALA A 178 -6.36 27.16 6.95
CA ALA A 178 -4.93 27.25 6.70
C ALA A 178 -4.56 28.25 5.59
N TYR A 179 -5.41 28.38 4.58
CA TYR A 179 -5.11 29.16 3.38
C TYR A 179 -6.08 30.32 3.13
N GLY A 180 -7.21 30.38 3.83
CA GLY A 180 -8.29 31.33 3.49
C GLY A 180 -8.97 30.99 2.16
N LEU A 181 -8.85 29.76 1.68
CA LEU A 181 -9.45 29.29 0.43
C LEU A 181 -10.92 28.91 0.66
N GLU A 182 -11.82 29.70 0.11
CA GLU A 182 -13.29 29.48 0.08
C GLU A 182 -13.77 29.74 -1.35
N PRO A 183 -13.39 28.90 -2.34
CA PRO A 183 -13.73 29.13 -3.73
C PRO A 183 -15.25 29.11 -3.93
N THR A 184 -15.76 30.01 -4.80
CA THR A 184 -17.22 30.16 -5.05
C THR A 184 -17.70 29.37 -6.27
N ASP A 185 -16.83 29.06 -7.22
CA ASP A 185 -17.14 28.23 -8.39
C ASP A 185 -16.63 26.80 -8.15
N VAL A 186 -17.48 25.95 -7.57
CA VAL A 186 -17.14 24.60 -7.17
C VAL A 186 -18.03 23.58 -7.83
N THR A 187 -17.43 22.59 -8.50
CA THR A 187 -18.08 21.37 -8.97
C THR A 187 -17.73 20.20 -8.05
N LEU A 188 -18.73 19.55 -7.46
CA LEU A 188 -18.52 18.38 -6.60
C LEU A 188 -18.51 17.11 -7.45
N LEU A 189 -17.39 16.38 -7.40
CA LEU A 189 -17.16 15.13 -8.12
C LEU A 189 -16.59 14.07 -7.15
N ALA A 190 -16.55 12.81 -7.58
CA ALA A 190 -15.82 11.81 -6.80
C ALA A 190 -14.31 12.11 -6.87
N ALA A 191 -13.66 12.27 -5.72
CA ALA A 191 -12.22 12.43 -5.63
C ALA A 191 -11.51 11.15 -6.09
N CYS A 192 -10.27 11.27 -6.55
CA CYS A 192 -9.45 10.13 -6.97
C CYS A 192 -10.12 9.24 -8.05
N ASP A 193 -10.99 9.80 -8.85
CA ASP A 193 -11.78 9.07 -9.85
C ASP A 193 -11.72 9.77 -11.22
N THR A 194 -11.98 8.99 -12.25
CA THR A 194 -11.95 9.43 -13.68
C THR A 194 -12.74 10.71 -13.95
N PRO A 195 -13.97 10.91 -13.44
CA PRO A 195 -14.73 12.14 -13.70
C PRO A 195 -14.03 13.43 -13.27
N MET A 196 -13.30 13.40 -12.16
CA MET A 196 -12.53 14.55 -11.68
C MET A 196 -11.35 14.85 -12.63
N ALA A 197 -10.60 13.82 -13.00
CA ALA A 197 -9.48 13.93 -13.93
C ALA A 197 -9.94 14.41 -15.32
N GLU A 198 -11.03 13.85 -15.86
CA GLU A 198 -11.60 14.27 -17.14
C GLU A 198 -12.10 15.73 -17.10
N ALA A 199 -12.66 16.20 -15.98
CA ALA A 199 -13.09 17.60 -15.83
C ALA A 199 -11.89 18.57 -15.88
N LEU A 200 -10.76 18.22 -15.26
CA LEU A 200 -9.51 19.01 -15.36
C LEU A 200 -8.96 18.97 -16.79
N LYS A 201 -8.90 17.79 -17.40
CA LYS A 201 -8.38 17.58 -18.75
C LYS A 201 -9.09 18.37 -19.82
N ASN A 202 -10.41 18.48 -19.72
CA ASN A 202 -11.23 19.19 -20.72
C ASN A 202 -11.46 20.68 -20.37
N GLY A 203 -10.88 21.20 -19.27
CA GLY A 203 -11.00 22.59 -18.84
C GLY A 203 -12.36 22.95 -18.25
N THR A 204 -13.16 21.96 -17.81
CA THR A 204 -14.40 22.22 -17.07
C THR A 204 -14.09 22.76 -15.67
N ILE A 205 -12.98 22.33 -15.09
CA ILE A 205 -12.38 22.84 -13.85
C ILE A 205 -10.93 23.23 -14.09
N ASP A 206 -10.38 24.09 -13.26
CA ASP A 206 -8.99 24.58 -13.32
C ASP A 206 -8.12 23.98 -12.20
N VAL A 207 -8.74 23.63 -11.06
CA VAL A 207 -8.11 22.94 -9.93
C VAL A 207 -8.92 21.69 -9.59
N ALA A 208 -8.26 20.55 -9.46
CA ALA A 208 -8.88 19.26 -9.15
C ALA A 208 -8.38 18.67 -7.84
N GLU A 209 -9.26 18.16 -6.98
CA GLU A 209 -8.90 17.31 -5.85
C GLU A 209 -8.76 15.86 -6.33
N LEU A 210 -7.51 15.38 -6.45
CA LEU A 210 -7.14 14.03 -6.87
C LEU A 210 -6.39 13.30 -5.74
N CYS A 211 -6.11 12.02 -5.92
CA CYS A 211 -5.11 11.31 -5.14
C CYS A 211 -3.71 11.60 -5.68
N SER A 212 -2.72 11.78 -4.80
CA SER A 212 -1.36 12.18 -5.19
C SER A 212 -0.63 11.17 -6.08
N THR A 213 -1.09 9.92 -6.10
CA THR A 213 -0.57 8.83 -6.93
C THR A 213 -1.44 8.54 -8.15
N GLN A 214 -2.48 9.36 -8.42
CA GLN A 214 -3.39 9.09 -9.52
C GLN A 214 -2.67 9.16 -10.87
N PRO A 215 -2.77 8.11 -11.70
CA PRO A 215 -2.02 8.00 -12.95
C PRO A 215 -2.23 9.15 -13.94
N ASP A 216 -3.43 9.77 -13.91
CA ASP A 216 -3.76 10.91 -14.77
C ASP A 216 -2.79 12.09 -14.61
N ILE A 217 -2.19 12.25 -13.43
CA ILE A 217 -1.22 13.31 -13.12
C ILE A 217 0.01 13.14 -14.00
N ILE A 218 0.57 11.92 -14.07
CA ILE A 218 1.75 11.61 -14.90
C ILE A 218 1.38 11.67 -16.38
N VAL A 219 0.26 11.04 -16.78
CA VAL A 219 -0.16 10.94 -18.18
C VAL A 219 -0.36 12.30 -18.85
N ASN A 220 -0.80 13.30 -18.08
CA ASN A 220 -1.12 14.62 -18.62
C ASN A 220 -0.10 15.70 -18.22
N ASP A 221 1.03 15.33 -17.59
CA ASP A 221 2.06 16.26 -17.10
C ASP A 221 1.43 17.36 -16.20
N TRP A 222 0.55 16.96 -15.28
CA TRP A 222 -0.09 17.90 -14.34
C TRP A 222 0.77 18.17 -13.14
N VAL A 223 0.52 19.31 -12.49
CA VAL A 223 1.26 19.77 -11.32
C VAL A 223 0.43 19.52 -10.07
N VAL A 224 0.98 18.76 -9.14
CA VAL A 224 0.48 18.65 -7.77
C VAL A 224 0.91 19.90 -7.01
N LEU A 225 -0.05 20.66 -6.49
CA LEU A 225 0.22 21.82 -5.67
C LEU A 225 0.80 21.40 -4.31
N GLU A 226 1.87 22.04 -3.89
CA GLU A 226 2.45 21.83 -2.56
C GLU A 226 1.45 22.28 -1.48
N ASP A 227 1.09 21.37 -0.58
CA ASP A 227 0.35 21.68 0.66
C ASP A 227 1.33 22.29 1.68
N ASP A 228 1.72 23.53 1.47
CA ASP A 228 2.76 24.22 2.24
C ASP A 228 2.36 24.54 3.69
N ALA A 229 1.05 24.51 4.01
CA ALA A 229 0.54 24.55 5.38
C ALA A 229 0.37 23.16 6.02
N LYS A 230 0.62 22.06 5.27
CA LYS A 230 0.55 20.68 5.76
C LYS A 230 -0.81 20.31 6.34
N THR A 231 -1.87 20.55 5.58
CA THR A 231 -3.24 20.30 5.98
C THR A 231 -3.66 18.84 5.81
N GLN A 232 -3.02 18.15 4.85
CA GLN A 232 -3.37 16.77 4.56
C GLN A 232 -2.69 15.80 5.55
N PRO A 233 -3.41 14.79 6.05
CA PRO A 233 -2.79 13.74 6.84
C PRO A 233 -1.75 12.99 6.03
N ALA A 234 -0.60 12.70 6.66
CA ALA A 234 0.40 11.83 6.03
C ALA A 234 -0.15 10.41 5.91
N ASP A 235 -0.11 9.86 4.70
CA ASP A 235 -0.68 8.55 4.39
C ASP A 235 0.31 7.65 3.63
N HIS A 236 1.45 7.41 4.27
CA HIS A 236 2.48 6.48 3.82
C HIS A 236 2.02 5.02 3.95
N ILE A 237 2.60 4.13 3.17
CA ILE A 237 2.29 2.69 3.25
C ILE A 237 3.28 2.00 4.19
N ALA A 238 2.77 1.24 5.15
CA ALA A 238 3.58 0.41 6.03
C ALA A 238 3.11 -1.05 6.04
N PRO A 239 4.04 -2.04 6.08
CA PRO A 239 3.67 -3.42 6.30
C PRO A 239 3.14 -3.62 7.73
N LEU A 240 1.91 -4.10 7.85
CA LEU A 240 1.32 -4.61 9.09
C LEU A 240 1.57 -6.11 9.18
N VAL A 241 2.23 -6.57 10.23
CA VAL A 241 2.65 -7.96 10.38
C VAL A 241 2.17 -8.53 11.70
N ARG A 242 1.55 -9.70 11.66
CA ARG A 242 1.19 -10.43 12.89
C ARG A 242 2.44 -10.93 13.61
N ASN A 243 2.46 -10.79 14.93
CA ASN A 243 3.61 -11.19 15.76
C ASN A 243 3.79 -12.71 15.84
N ASP A 244 2.73 -13.50 15.61
CA ASP A 244 2.84 -14.96 15.50
C ASP A 244 3.66 -15.36 14.25
N LEU A 245 3.53 -14.66 13.13
CA LEU A 245 4.41 -14.83 11.97
C LEU A 245 5.85 -14.44 12.31
N LEU A 246 6.06 -13.25 12.91
CA LEU A 246 7.40 -12.77 13.29
C LEU A 246 8.13 -13.72 14.23
N GLY A 247 7.38 -14.44 15.07
CA GLY A 247 7.94 -15.48 15.96
C GLY A 247 8.25 -16.80 15.26
N ALA A 248 7.75 -17.03 14.04
CA ALA A 248 7.85 -18.29 13.32
C ALA A 248 8.77 -18.25 12.08
N VAL A 249 9.35 -17.08 11.77
CA VAL A 249 10.29 -16.87 10.65
C VAL A 249 11.62 -16.31 11.15
N ASP A 250 12.62 -16.23 10.27
CA ASP A 250 13.81 -15.40 10.53
C ASP A 250 13.40 -13.93 10.54
N ARG A 251 13.05 -13.44 11.72
CA ARG A 251 12.50 -12.10 11.94
C ARG A 251 13.42 -11.00 11.40
N THR A 252 14.72 -11.10 11.66
CA THR A 252 15.69 -10.08 11.24
C THR A 252 15.73 -9.97 9.72
N LYS A 253 15.80 -11.10 9.04
CA LYS A 253 15.78 -11.15 7.57
C LYS A 253 14.45 -10.69 7.01
N PHE A 254 13.34 -11.09 7.60
CA PHE A 254 11.99 -10.73 7.17
C PHE A 254 11.75 -9.22 7.26
N GLU A 255 11.98 -8.63 8.45
CA GLU A 255 11.82 -7.20 8.66
C GLU A 255 12.75 -6.37 7.76
N LYS A 256 14.01 -6.82 7.61
CA LYS A 256 14.96 -6.16 6.71
C LYS A 256 14.46 -6.17 5.27
N THR A 257 13.99 -7.31 4.76
CA THR A 257 13.49 -7.42 3.38
C THR A 257 12.35 -6.44 3.12
N LEU A 258 11.34 -6.39 4.02
CA LEU A 258 10.20 -5.48 3.85
C LEU A 258 10.61 -4.01 3.99
N ASN A 259 11.48 -3.69 4.95
CA ASN A 259 11.95 -2.31 5.16
C ASN A 259 12.83 -1.81 4.00
N ASP A 260 13.65 -2.68 3.41
CA ASP A 260 14.47 -2.31 2.23
C ASP A 260 13.57 -1.99 1.03
N VAL A 261 12.51 -2.77 0.81
CA VAL A 261 11.51 -2.47 -0.22
C VAL A 261 10.80 -1.15 0.08
N SER A 262 10.28 -1.00 1.31
CA SER A 262 9.57 0.22 1.71
C SER A 262 10.41 1.47 1.47
N ALA A 263 11.71 1.43 1.77
CA ALA A 263 12.60 2.58 1.66
C ALA A 263 12.80 3.09 0.23
N LEU A 264 12.48 2.27 -0.78
CA LEU A 264 12.65 2.61 -2.20
C LEU A 264 11.35 3.05 -2.89
N ILE A 265 10.21 2.96 -2.20
CA ILE A 265 8.90 3.33 -2.75
C ILE A 265 8.60 4.78 -2.36
N ASP A 266 8.92 5.73 -3.22
CA ASP A 266 8.46 7.11 -3.11
C ASP A 266 7.12 7.33 -3.82
N THR A 267 6.59 8.56 -3.81
CA THR A 267 5.27 8.86 -4.39
C THR A 267 5.28 8.68 -5.92
N GLU A 268 6.38 9.02 -6.59
CA GLU A 268 6.55 8.82 -8.02
C GLU A 268 6.52 7.33 -8.37
N THR A 269 7.28 6.52 -7.65
CA THR A 269 7.26 5.05 -7.77
C THR A 269 5.86 4.46 -7.58
N LEU A 270 5.11 4.92 -6.56
CA LEU A 270 3.72 4.47 -6.35
C LEU A 270 2.85 4.78 -7.57
N ALA A 271 2.94 6.02 -8.07
CA ALA A 271 2.17 6.45 -9.24
C ALA A 271 2.55 5.67 -10.50
N GLU A 272 3.85 5.39 -10.73
CA GLU A 272 4.32 4.58 -11.86
C GLU A 272 3.85 3.13 -11.79
N LEU A 273 3.96 2.49 -10.62
CA LEU A 273 3.47 1.13 -10.40
C LEU A 273 1.95 1.05 -10.62
N TYR A 274 1.22 2.03 -10.08
CA TYR A 274 -0.21 2.13 -10.25
C TYR A 274 -0.58 2.37 -11.73
N HIS A 275 0.11 3.29 -12.41
CA HIS A 275 -0.08 3.55 -13.84
C HIS A 275 0.11 2.28 -14.69
N ALA A 276 1.20 1.55 -14.47
CA ALA A 276 1.50 0.35 -15.24
C ALA A 276 0.38 -0.71 -15.13
N VAL A 277 -0.21 -0.87 -13.95
CA VAL A 277 -1.30 -1.84 -13.73
C VAL A 277 -2.65 -1.28 -14.19
N ASN A 278 -2.95 -0.02 -13.81
CA ASN A 278 -4.28 0.55 -14.01
C ASN A 278 -4.51 1.11 -15.42
N VAL A 279 -3.51 1.78 -16.03
CA VAL A 279 -3.63 2.39 -17.36
C VAL A 279 -3.10 1.46 -18.44
N ASP A 280 -1.84 0.99 -18.31
CA ASP A 280 -1.21 0.12 -19.28
C ASP A 280 -1.76 -1.31 -19.28
N LYS A 281 -2.55 -1.68 -18.24
CA LYS A 281 -3.12 -3.03 -18.04
C LYS A 281 -2.09 -4.14 -18.06
N LYS A 282 -0.87 -3.83 -17.61
CA LYS A 282 0.19 -4.83 -17.44
C LYS A 282 -0.16 -5.81 -16.32
N ASP A 283 0.34 -7.02 -16.45
CA ASP A 283 0.18 -8.04 -15.40
C ASP A 283 0.87 -7.60 -14.09
N LEU A 284 0.17 -7.75 -12.98
CA LEU A 284 0.58 -7.32 -11.65
C LEU A 284 1.95 -7.92 -11.24
N ALA A 285 2.13 -9.21 -11.48
CA ALA A 285 3.37 -9.91 -11.12
C ALA A 285 4.54 -9.50 -12.02
N VAL A 286 4.25 -9.13 -13.27
CA VAL A 286 5.26 -8.59 -14.21
C VAL A 286 5.72 -7.22 -13.73
N VAL A 287 4.80 -6.31 -13.41
CA VAL A 287 5.13 -4.96 -12.93
C VAL A 287 5.98 -5.01 -11.66
N ALA A 288 5.57 -5.81 -10.68
CA ALA A 288 6.30 -5.96 -9.41
C ALA A 288 7.72 -6.52 -9.64
N ARG A 289 7.86 -7.56 -10.47
CA ARG A 289 9.16 -8.17 -10.77
C ARG A 289 10.09 -7.20 -11.49
N ASP A 290 9.58 -6.50 -12.52
CA ASP A 290 10.37 -5.62 -13.35
C ASP A 290 10.92 -4.46 -12.50
N TRP A 291 10.07 -3.84 -11.65
CA TRP A 291 10.51 -2.81 -10.71
C TRP A 291 11.53 -3.34 -9.69
N LEU A 292 11.29 -4.49 -9.05
CA LEU A 292 12.22 -5.08 -8.10
C LEU A 292 13.58 -5.41 -8.73
N SER A 293 13.59 -5.80 -10.03
CA SER A 293 14.81 -6.03 -10.79
C SER A 293 15.54 -4.72 -11.12
N GLU A 294 14.82 -3.67 -11.47
CA GLU A 294 15.36 -2.34 -11.75
C GLU A 294 16.07 -1.75 -10.53
N VAL A 295 15.45 -1.85 -9.34
CA VAL A 295 16.04 -1.37 -8.08
C VAL A 295 17.06 -2.35 -7.48
N GLY A 296 17.33 -3.49 -8.12
CA GLY A 296 18.37 -4.44 -7.73
C GLY A 296 18.04 -5.31 -6.50
N LEU A 297 16.77 -5.40 -6.11
CA LEU A 297 16.33 -6.24 -4.98
C LEU A 297 16.10 -7.71 -5.38
N VAL A 298 15.88 -7.98 -6.66
CA VAL A 298 15.82 -9.34 -7.20
C VAL A 298 16.72 -9.44 -8.45
N THR A 299 17.20 -10.64 -8.75
CA THR A 299 17.91 -10.87 -10.00
C THR A 299 16.92 -11.07 -11.12
N SER A 300 17.09 -10.33 -12.24
CA SER A 300 16.34 -10.59 -13.46
C SER A 300 16.62 -12.03 -13.91
N THR A 301 15.61 -12.89 -13.88
CA THR A 301 15.72 -14.17 -14.58
C THR A 301 15.60 -13.87 -16.07
N PRO A 302 16.58 -14.26 -16.93
CA PRO A 302 16.42 -14.11 -18.37
C PRO A 302 15.17 -14.89 -18.81
N SER A 303 14.26 -14.21 -19.49
CA SER A 303 13.07 -14.78 -20.13
C SER A 303 13.43 -15.72 -21.27
#